data_508dcd33ee28e7d5f4d05f3cc4b28e53
#
_entry.id   508dcd33ee28e7d5f4d05f3cc4b28e53
#
_cell.length_a   1.000
_cell.length_b   1.000
_cell.length_c   1.000
_cell.angle_alpha   90.00
_cell.angle_beta   90.00
_cell.angle_gamma   90.00
#
_symmetry.space_group_name_H-M   'P 1'
#
loop_
_entity.id
_entity.type
_entity.pdbx_description
1 polymer ?
#
loop_
_entity_poly.entity_id
_entity_poly.type
_entity_poly.pdbx_seq_one_letter_code
_entity_poly.pdbx_strand_id
1 'polypeptide(L)'
;MNDRVANFGEQVGTLLPRLRRFARALTRHPQDADDLVQLAVERALTRSTQWRPDSSLTNWMLAIVRNAWIDETRSRRRRDAVLVPENEAVEVGDTGTDR
;
A
#
# COMPACT_ATOMS: atom_id res chain seq x y z
N MET A 1 -21.85 -2.39 -19.18
CA MET A 1 -21.73 -2.81 -18.55
C MET A 1 -20.79 -2.52 -17.69
N ASN A 2 -19.88 -2.30 -17.93
CA ASN A 2 -18.88 -2.04 -17.04
C ASN A 2 -18.49 -0.61 -16.99
N ASP A 3 -19.45 0.29 -17.16
CA ASP A 3 -19.18 1.71 -17.04
C ASP A 3 -18.67 2.04 -15.67
N ARG A 4 -19.21 1.40 -14.65
CA ARG A 4 -18.78 1.67 -13.29
C ARG A 4 -17.33 1.28 -13.08
N VAL A 5 -16.93 0.11 -13.59
CA VAL A 5 -15.56 -0.36 -13.44
C VAL A 5 -14.61 0.51 -14.24
N ALA A 6 -14.98 0.83 -15.49
CA ALA A 6 -14.13 1.68 -16.31
C ALA A 6 -13.96 3.06 -15.69
N ASN A 7 -15.06 3.62 -15.17
CA ASN A 7 -15.01 4.91 -14.54
C ASN A 7 -14.13 4.90 -13.28
N PHE A 8 -14.23 3.82 -12.51
CA PHE A 8 -13.40 3.66 -11.33
C PHE A 8 -11.92 3.64 -11.72
N GLY A 9 -11.58 2.89 -12.75
CA GLY A 9 -10.20 2.83 -13.21
C GLY A 9 -9.67 4.17 -13.67
N GLU A 10 -10.50 4.95 -14.37
CA GLU A 10 -10.10 6.28 -14.77
C GLU A 10 -9.86 7.19 -13.58
N GLN A 11 -10.74 7.11 -12.58
CA GLN A 11 -10.58 7.92 -11.39
C GLN A 11 -9.31 7.55 -10.64
N VAL A 12 -9.02 6.27 -10.51
CA VAL A 12 -7.78 5.83 -9.88
C VAL A 12 -6.59 6.35 -10.67
N GLY A 13 -6.69 6.31 -12.01
CA GLY A 13 -5.61 6.80 -12.86
C GLY A 13 -5.27 8.25 -12.60
N THR A 14 -6.28 9.08 -12.36
CA THR A 14 -6.02 10.50 -12.10
C THR A 14 -5.32 10.72 -10.78
N LEU A 15 -5.37 9.76 -9.87
CA LEU A 15 -4.72 9.87 -8.57
C LEU A 15 -3.30 9.34 -8.55
N LEU A 16 -2.86 8.71 -9.62
CA LEU A 16 -1.54 8.07 -9.61
C LEU A 16 -0.40 8.98 -9.21
N PRO A 17 -0.31 10.23 -9.71
CA PRO A 17 0.80 11.09 -9.27
C PRO A 17 0.79 11.31 -7.76
N ARG A 18 -0.39 11.46 -7.19
CA ARG A 18 -0.52 11.67 -5.75
C ARG A 18 -0.15 10.42 -4.99
N LEU A 19 -0.59 9.26 -5.48
CA LEU A 19 -0.25 8.00 -4.84
C LEU A 19 1.25 7.74 -4.88
N ARG A 20 1.89 8.10 -5.98
CA ARG A 20 3.34 7.94 -6.09
C ARG A 20 4.08 8.81 -5.10
N ARG A 21 3.64 10.05 -4.94
CA ARG A 21 4.28 10.94 -3.97
C ARG A 21 4.14 10.38 -2.56
N PHE A 22 2.95 9.89 -2.23
CA PHE A 22 2.72 9.31 -0.92
C PHE A 22 3.58 8.07 -0.71
N ALA A 23 3.64 7.21 -1.72
CA ALA A 23 4.44 5.99 -1.64
C ALA A 23 5.92 6.30 -1.47
N ARG A 24 6.40 7.34 -2.17
CA ARG A 24 7.81 7.73 -2.01
C ARG A 24 8.10 8.25 -0.62
N ALA A 25 7.15 8.94 -0.02
CA ALA A 25 7.32 9.40 1.35
C ALA A 25 7.38 8.23 2.31
N LEU A 26 6.61 7.17 2.05
CA LEU A 26 6.62 6.00 2.92
C LEU A 26 7.88 5.16 2.73
N THR A 27 8.24 4.88 1.49
CA THR A 27 9.32 3.94 1.20
C THR A 27 10.67 4.60 1.14
N ARG A 28 10.71 5.87 0.73
CA ARG A 28 11.94 6.64 0.52
C ARG A 28 12.83 6.01 -0.55
N HIS A 29 12.25 5.22 -1.42
CA HIS A 29 13.00 4.52 -2.44
C HIS A 29 12.12 4.45 -3.69
N PRO A 30 12.54 5.06 -4.81
CA PRO A 30 11.67 5.16 -5.99
C PRO A 30 11.17 3.81 -6.51
N GLN A 31 12.05 2.81 -6.56
CA GLN A 31 11.64 1.52 -7.06
C GLN A 31 10.59 0.88 -6.15
N ASP A 32 10.82 0.94 -4.85
CA ASP A 32 9.86 0.38 -3.90
C ASP A 32 8.54 1.14 -3.97
N ALA A 33 8.61 2.45 -4.19
CA ALA A 33 7.40 3.25 -4.30
C ALA A 33 6.57 2.84 -5.50
N ASP A 34 7.22 2.62 -6.65
CA ASP A 34 6.51 2.20 -7.84
C ASP A 34 5.85 0.85 -7.65
N ASP A 35 6.56 -0.08 -7.05
CA ASP A 35 6.02 -1.40 -6.78
C ASP A 35 4.84 -1.32 -5.81
N LEU A 36 4.95 -0.44 -4.83
CA LEU A 36 3.89 -0.28 -3.85
C LEU A 36 2.63 0.29 -4.48
N VAL A 37 2.79 1.28 -5.36
CA VAL A 37 1.64 1.86 -6.04
C VAL A 37 0.96 0.80 -6.92
N GLN A 38 1.76 0.02 -7.62
CA GLN A 38 1.20 -1.01 -8.48
C GLN A 38 0.39 -2.01 -7.66
N LEU A 39 0.93 -2.45 -6.53
CA LEU A 39 0.23 -3.37 -5.67
C LEU A 39 -1.08 -2.75 -5.14
N ALA A 40 -1.02 -1.48 -4.75
CA ALA A 40 -2.20 -0.81 -4.22
C ALA A 40 -3.28 -0.69 -5.29
N VAL A 41 -2.89 -0.38 -6.53
CA VAL A 41 -3.86 -0.28 -7.61
C VAL A 41 -4.50 -1.64 -7.88
N GLU A 42 -3.71 -2.69 -7.88
CA GLU A 42 -4.25 -4.04 -8.07
C GLU A 42 -5.26 -4.39 -6.99
N ARG A 43 -4.94 -4.07 -5.75
CA ARG A 43 -5.86 -4.32 -4.65
C ARG A 43 -7.14 -3.50 -4.80
N ALA A 44 -6.98 -2.24 -5.20
CA ALA A 44 -8.12 -1.37 -5.37
C ALA A 44 -9.07 -1.90 -6.43
N LEU A 45 -8.53 -2.36 -7.55
CA LEU A 45 -9.36 -2.86 -8.63
C LEU A 45 -10.12 -4.11 -8.23
N THR A 46 -9.50 -4.98 -7.45
CA THR A 46 -10.20 -6.18 -6.99
C THR A 46 -11.22 -5.87 -5.91
N ARG A 47 -11.09 -4.73 -5.24
CA ARG A 47 -12.00 -4.33 -4.17
C ARG A 47 -12.87 -3.16 -4.56
N SER A 48 -13.01 -2.91 -5.85
CA SER A 48 -13.72 -1.71 -6.30
C SER A 48 -15.16 -1.66 -5.81
N THR A 49 -15.79 -2.82 -5.62
CA THR A 49 -17.15 -2.85 -5.13
C THR A 49 -17.26 -2.45 -3.65
N GLN A 50 -16.14 -2.45 -2.94
CA GLN A 50 -16.14 -2.06 -1.54
C GLN A 50 -16.04 -0.56 -1.36
N TRP A 51 -15.63 0.15 -2.39
CA TRP A 51 -15.56 1.61 -2.28
C TRP A 51 -16.96 2.19 -2.48
N ARG A 52 -17.30 3.12 -1.62
CA ARG A 52 -18.60 3.77 -1.66
C ARG A 52 -18.49 5.10 -2.37
N PRO A 53 -19.33 5.32 -3.39
CA PRO A 53 -19.20 6.56 -4.18
C PRO A 53 -19.37 7.84 -3.37
N ASP A 54 -20.01 7.77 -2.21
CA ASP A 54 -20.21 8.94 -1.37
C ASP A 54 -19.03 9.21 -0.44
N SER A 55 -17.97 8.43 -0.54
CA SER A 55 -16.77 8.65 0.26
C SER A 55 -15.61 9.06 -0.64
N SER A 56 -14.54 9.54 -0.02
CA SER A 56 -13.39 10.04 -0.76
C SER A 56 -12.58 8.89 -1.36
N LEU A 57 -12.51 8.85 -2.67
CA LEU A 57 -11.68 7.85 -3.34
C LEU A 57 -10.21 8.08 -3.02
N THR A 58 -9.79 9.33 -2.92
CA THR A 58 -8.40 9.63 -2.59
C THR A 58 -8.03 9.02 -1.24
N ASN A 59 -8.85 9.25 -0.22
CA ASN A 59 -8.57 8.72 1.10
C ASN A 59 -8.59 7.20 1.10
N TRP A 60 -9.53 6.62 0.38
CA TRP A 60 -9.62 5.16 0.29
C TRP A 60 -8.36 4.57 -0.33
N MET A 61 -7.89 5.20 -1.42
CA MET A 61 -6.68 4.74 -2.10
C MET A 61 -5.44 4.92 -1.24
N LEU A 62 -5.34 6.07 -0.55
CA LEU A 62 -4.18 6.29 0.31
C LEU A 62 -4.13 5.27 1.43
N ALA A 63 -5.30 4.89 1.96
CA ALA A 63 -5.36 3.85 2.98
C ALA A 63 -4.88 2.51 2.43
N ILE A 64 -5.24 2.19 1.18
CA ILE A 64 -4.77 0.94 0.56
C ILE A 64 -3.26 0.96 0.40
N VAL A 65 -2.70 2.09 -0.06
CA VAL A 65 -1.25 2.21 -0.20
C VAL A 65 -0.57 2.00 1.15
N ARG A 66 -1.09 2.65 2.19
CA ARG A 66 -0.51 2.53 3.51
C ARG A 66 -0.59 1.10 4.03
N ASN A 67 -1.75 0.47 3.87
CA ASN A 67 -1.90 -0.90 4.35
C ASN A 67 -1.02 -1.88 3.58
N ALA A 68 -0.87 -1.65 2.28
CA ALA A 68 0.04 -2.48 1.49
C ALA A 68 1.48 -2.33 1.98
N TRP A 69 1.86 -1.11 2.34
CA TRP A 69 3.21 -0.88 2.86
C TRP A 69 3.41 -1.56 4.21
N ILE A 70 2.41 -1.48 5.08
CA ILE A 70 2.50 -2.16 6.37
C ILE A 70 2.66 -3.67 6.15
N ASP A 71 1.87 -4.24 5.24
CA ASP A 71 1.98 -5.67 4.96
C ASP A 71 3.35 -6.02 4.40
N GLU A 72 3.88 -5.17 3.53
CA GLU A 72 5.18 -5.43 2.93
C GLU A 72 6.29 -5.37 3.96
N THR A 73 6.24 -4.39 4.87
CA THR A 73 7.26 -4.28 5.90
C THR A 73 7.20 -5.45 6.87
N ARG A 74 6.01 -5.91 7.19
CA ARG A 74 5.87 -7.09 8.04
C ARG A 74 6.44 -8.33 7.35
N SER A 75 6.19 -8.45 6.06
CA SER A 75 6.72 -9.57 5.30
C SER A 75 8.23 -9.55 5.27
N ARG A 76 8.83 -8.38 5.06
CA ARG A 76 10.28 -8.26 5.07
C ARG A 76 10.87 -8.61 6.43
N ARG A 77 10.22 -8.17 7.50
CA ARG A 77 10.69 -8.49 8.83
C ARG A 77 10.66 -9.99 9.08
N ARG A 78 9.60 -10.65 8.64
CA ARG A 78 9.54 -12.10 8.82
C ARG A 78 10.65 -12.80 8.07
N ARG A 79 10.93 -12.37 6.84
CA ARG A 79 12.02 -12.97 6.07
C ARG A 79 13.36 -12.72 6.74
N ASP A 80 13.56 -11.50 7.23
CA ASP A 80 14.81 -11.16 7.90
C ASP A 80 14.96 -11.93 9.20
N ALA A 81 13.87 -12.12 9.92
CA ALA A 81 13.92 -12.85 11.18
C ALA A 81 14.35 -14.29 10.98
N VAL A 82 14.01 -14.88 9.84
CA VAL A 82 14.44 -16.24 9.54
C VAL A 82 15.93 -16.29 9.30
N LEU A 83 16.51 -15.18 8.81
CA LEU A 83 17.91 -15.16 8.43
C LEU A 83 18.84 -14.58 9.49
N VAL A 84 18.32 -14.03 10.58
CA VAL A 84 19.15 -13.38 11.59
C VAL A 84 18.96 -14.06 12.94
N PRO A 85 19.90 -13.82 13.90
CA PRO A 85 19.78 -14.39 15.22
C PRO A 85 18.48 -13.97 15.90
N GLU A 86 18.02 -14.84 16.75
CA GLU A 86 16.74 -14.66 17.39
C GLU A 86 16.62 -13.37 18.18
N ASN A 87 17.67 -13.00 18.88
CA ASN A 87 17.59 -11.80 19.68
C ASN A 87 17.46 -10.53 18.85
N GLU A 88 18.02 -10.51 17.66
CA GLU A 88 17.88 -9.36 16.80
C GLU A 88 16.46 -9.26 16.25
N ALA A 89 15.86 -10.38 15.98
CA ALA A 89 14.50 -10.40 15.49
C ALA A 89 13.55 -9.81 16.53
N VAL A 90 13.79 -10.09 17.77
CA VAL A 90 12.96 -9.58 18.84
C VAL A 90 13.04 -8.06 18.91
N GLU A 91 14.22 -7.51 18.75
CA GLU A 91 14.37 -6.07 18.80
C GLU A 91 13.62 -5.39 17.70
N VAL A 92 13.70 -5.94 16.52
CA VAL A 92 13.02 -5.37 15.38
C VAL A 92 11.52 -5.35 15.63
N GLY A 93 11.01 -6.38 16.22
CA GLY A 93 9.61 -6.45 16.49
C GLY A 93 9.11 -5.34 17.39
N ASP A 94 9.93 -4.98 18.35
CA ASP A 94 9.53 -3.95 19.26
C ASP A 94 9.34 -2.62 18.60
N THR A 95 10.26 -2.25 17.77
CA THR A 95 10.16 -0.92 17.25
C THR A 95 9.02 -0.73 16.35
N GLY A 96 8.57 -1.76 15.75
CA GLY A 96 7.54 -1.59 14.77
C GLY A 96 6.32 -0.96 15.30
N THR A 97 6.16 -1.05 16.56
CA THR A 97 4.96 -0.63 16.90
C THR A 97 4.84 0.63 17.28
N ASP A 98 5.05 0.95 17.46
CA ASP A 98 4.71 2.06 17.82
C ASP A 98 3.99 2.80 17.41
N ARG A 99 3.75 2.80 17.35
CA ARG A 99 3.06 3.54 17.18
C ARG A 99 2.75 4.09 16.81
#